data_eed8e51cac7c78a7d7b065f20b4b2ff2
#
_entry.id   eed8e51cac7c78a7d7b065f20b4b2ff2
#
_cell.length_a   1.000
_cell.length_b   1.000
_cell.length_c   1.000
_cell.angle_alpha   90.00
_cell.angle_beta   90.00
_cell.angle_gamma   90.00
#
_symmetry.space_group_name_H-M   'P 1'
#
loop_
_entity.id
_entity.type
_entity.pdbx_description
1 polymer ?
#
loop_
_entity_poly.entity_id
_entity_poly.type
_entity_poly.pdbx_seq_one_letter_code
_entity_poly.pdbx_strand_id
1 'polypeptide(L)'
;MRIIDKIKADGVHISFEVFPPKTDAGFESVLKATDGIAELTPSFISVTYGAGGGTSKNTVKIASHIKNDLKIPALAHLQKEGIENILALRGDIPQDGQFPLPGQYSHACELIEDIKKMGDFCIGAACYPEGHVEMEHKKDDIRYLKEK
;
A
#
# COMPACT_ATOMS: atom_id res chain seq x y z
N MET A 1 -10.59 9.29 -7.19
CA MET A 1 -10.05 9.02 -8.56
C MET A 1 -9.16 7.79 -8.49
N ARG A 2 -9.42 6.81 -9.32
CA ARG A 2 -8.66 5.54 -9.33
C ARG A 2 -7.27 5.77 -9.93
N ILE A 3 -6.24 5.24 -9.29
CA ILE A 3 -4.84 5.36 -9.74
C ILE A 3 -4.65 4.72 -11.12
N ILE A 4 -5.36 3.61 -11.39
CA ILE A 4 -5.28 2.93 -12.69
C ILE A 4 -5.67 3.84 -13.86
N ASP A 5 -6.61 4.76 -13.67
CA ASP A 5 -7.05 5.69 -14.71
C ASP A 5 -5.94 6.71 -15.04
N LYS A 6 -5.14 7.09 -14.03
CA LYS A 6 -3.97 7.93 -14.23
C LYS A 6 -2.83 7.20 -14.94
N ILE A 7 -2.52 5.97 -14.51
CA ILE A 7 -1.41 5.19 -15.09
C ILE A 7 -1.67 4.84 -16.57
N LYS A 8 -2.93 4.70 -16.96
CA LYS A 8 -3.31 4.44 -18.36
C LYS A 8 -3.26 5.68 -19.25
N ALA A 9 -3.15 6.87 -18.70
CA ALA A 9 -2.96 8.09 -19.48
C ALA A 9 -1.54 8.12 -20.08
N ASP A 10 -1.40 8.73 -21.26
CA ASP A 10 -0.10 8.90 -21.91
C ASP A 10 0.82 9.80 -21.08
N GLY A 11 2.10 9.47 -21.03
CA GLY A 11 3.12 10.29 -20.39
C GLY A 11 3.96 9.55 -19.34
N VAL A 12 4.81 10.31 -18.66
CA VAL A 12 5.63 9.81 -17.55
C VAL A 12 4.85 9.98 -16.25
N HIS A 13 4.72 8.91 -15.49
CA HIS A 13 4.05 8.91 -14.19
C HIS A 13 5.07 8.77 -13.07
N ILE A 14 5.13 9.77 -12.19
CA ILE A 14 5.98 9.77 -11.01
C ILE A 14 5.10 9.54 -9.79
N SER A 15 5.50 8.65 -8.91
CA SER A 15 4.88 8.42 -7.62
C SER A 15 5.92 8.43 -6.51
N PHE A 16 5.47 8.71 -5.30
CA PHE A 16 6.30 8.69 -4.11
C PHE A 16 5.68 7.76 -3.07
N GLU A 17 6.52 7.24 -2.19
CA GLU A 17 6.09 6.47 -1.04
C GLU A 17 6.47 7.19 0.25
N VAL A 18 5.53 7.28 1.18
CA VAL A 18 5.69 7.93 2.48
C VAL A 18 5.55 6.88 3.59
N PHE A 19 6.48 6.89 4.52
CA PHE A 19 6.50 6.00 5.67
C PHE A 19 5.97 6.73 6.90
N PRO A 20 4.87 6.27 7.53
CA PRO A 20 4.39 6.86 8.77
C PRO A 20 5.43 6.76 9.87
N PRO A 21 5.59 7.79 10.68
CA PRO A 21 6.54 7.76 11.80
C PRO A 21 6.06 6.76 12.86
N LYS A 22 7.01 6.11 13.54
CA LYS A 22 6.72 5.19 14.65
C LYS A 22 6.20 5.90 15.90
N THR A 23 6.46 7.20 16.02
CA THR A 23 6.07 8.06 17.15
C THR A 23 5.39 9.32 16.67
N ASP A 24 4.52 9.91 17.50
CA ASP A 24 3.82 11.14 17.16
C ASP A 24 4.75 12.36 16.97
N ALA A 25 5.92 12.35 17.58
CA ALA A 25 6.91 13.43 17.45
C ALA A 25 7.39 13.65 16.01
N GLY A 26 7.40 12.62 15.16
CA GLY A 26 7.80 12.71 13.76
C GLY A 26 6.66 13.06 12.79
N PHE A 27 5.40 13.15 13.28
CA PHE A 27 4.24 13.25 12.42
C PHE A 27 4.21 14.56 11.60
N GLU A 28 4.46 15.69 12.25
CA GLU A 28 4.50 17.00 11.59
C GLU A 28 5.61 17.09 10.52
N SER A 29 6.75 16.45 10.76
CA SER A 29 7.84 16.39 9.78
C SER A 29 7.44 15.60 8.53
N VAL A 30 6.69 14.52 8.70
CA VAL A 30 6.18 13.72 7.57
C VAL A 30 5.14 14.51 6.77
N LEU A 31 4.22 15.23 7.43
CA LEU A 31 3.26 16.09 6.73
C LEU A 31 3.96 17.17 5.90
N LYS A 32 4.93 17.88 6.49
CA LYS A 32 5.73 18.89 5.75
C LYS A 32 6.49 18.30 4.55
N ALA A 33 7.06 17.10 4.71
CA ALA A 33 7.71 16.42 3.60
C ALA A 33 6.70 16.05 2.50
N THR A 34 5.49 15.65 2.89
CA THR A 34 4.41 15.33 1.95
C THR A 34 3.94 16.56 1.20
N ASP A 35 3.84 17.72 1.87
CA ASP A 35 3.52 19.02 1.24
C ASP A 35 4.59 19.38 0.20
N GLY A 36 5.87 19.25 0.52
CA GLY A 36 6.97 19.49 -0.42
C GLY A 36 6.96 18.54 -1.62
N ILE A 37 6.61 17.27 -1.41
CA ILE A 37 6.43 16.29 -2.50
C ILE A 37 5.26 16.68 -3.41
N ALA A 38 4.18 17.26 -2.85
CA ALA A 38 3.01 17.68 -3.60
C ALA A 38 3.32 18.74 -4.66
N GLU A 39 4.30 19.62 -4.39
CA GLU A 39 4.76 20.63 -5.35
C GLU A 39 5.32 20.03 -6.64
N LEU A 40 5.81 18.77 -6.59
CA LEU A 40 6.30 18.03 -7.76
C LEU A 40 5.16 17.42 -8.60
N THR A 41 3.91 17.66 -8.24
CA THR A 41 2.71 17.17 -8.94
C THR A 41 2.73 15.67 -9.26
N PRO A 42 2.93 14.79 -8.26
CA PRO A 42 3.00 13.36 -8.50
C PRO A 42 1.65 12.80 -8.98
N SER A 43 1.70 11.69 -9.71
CA SER A 43 0.50 10.98 -10.16
C SER A 43 -0.28 10.40 -8.99
N PHE A 44 0.42 9.91 -7.98
CA PHE A 44 -0.13 9.46 -6.70
C PHE A 44 0.97 9.41 -5.63
N ILE A 45 0.57 9.29 -4.37
CA ILE A 45 1.48 9.05 -3.23
C ILE A 45 0.97 7.83 -2.48
N SER A 46 1.84 6.84 -2.24
CA SER A 46 1.56 5.70 -1.38
C SER A 46 1.96 5.98 0.06
N VAL A 47 1.18 5.45 1.01
CA VAL A 47 1.47 5.53 2.43
C VAL A 47 1.58 4.12 2.97
N THR A 48 2.78 3.73 3.38
CA THR A 48 3.06 2.37 3.88
C THR A 48 2.34 2.12 5.20
N TYR A 49 1.86 0.91 5.38
CA TYR A 49 1.36 0.44 6.66
C TYR A 49 2.50 -0.26 7.41
N GLY A 50 2.87 0.26 8.57
CA GLY A 50 3.93 -0.35 9.38
C GLY A 50 3.51 -1.71 9.96
N ALA A 51 4.36 -2.72 9.77
CA ALA A 51 4.14 -4.11 10.20
C ALA A 51 3.88 -4.30 11.71
N GLY A 52 4.03 -3.27 12.54
CA GLY A 52 3.87 -3.32 13.99
C GLY A 52 2.49 -2.91 14.54
N GLY A 53 1.49 -2.66 13.69
CA GLY A 53 0.11 -2.32 14.13
C GLY A 53 -0.06 -0.96 14.82
N GLY A 54 1.00 -0.34 15.32
CA GLY A 54 0.96 0.93 16.06
C GLY A 54 0.80 2.18 15.20
N THR A 55 1.01 2.07 13.88
CA THR A 55 1.03 3.22 12.95
C THR A 55 -0.27 3.42 12.18
N SER A 56 -1.29 2.59 12.40
CA SER A 56 -2.56 2.63 11.64
C SER A 56 -3.21 4.01 11.63
N LYS A 57 -3.30 4.67 12.79
CA LYS A 57 -3.89 6.01 12.90
C LYS A 57 -3.09 7.06 12.11
N ASN A 58 -1.78 6.98 12.12
CA ASN A 58 -0.91 7.92 11.41
C ASN A 58 -0.96 7.68 9.90
N THR A 59 -1.00 6.42 9.44
CA THR A 59 -1.21 6.07 8.04
C THR A 59 -2.50 6.69 7.49
N VAL A 60 -3.62 6.53 8.22
CA VAL A 60 -4.91 7.12 7.81
C VAL A 60 -4.85 8.64 7.74
N LYS A 61 -4.30 9.29 8.76
CA LYS A 61 -4.20 10.76 8.79
C LYS A 61 -3.37 11.30 7.63
N ILE A 62 -2.22 10.67 7.34
CA ILE A 62 -1.36 11.06 6.22
C ILE A 62 -2.07 10.83 4.88
N ALA A 63 -2.71 9.67 4.70
CA ALA A 63 -3.45 9.39 3.48
C ALA A 63 -4.64 10.34 3.28
N SER A 64 -5.36 10.68 4.36
CA SER A 64 -6.43 11.68 4.34
C SER A 64 -5.93 13.07 3.97
N HIS A 65 -4.80 13.50 4.51
CA HIS A 65 -4.14 14.77 4.16
C HIS A 65 -3.77 14.80 2.66
N ILE A 66 -3.10 13.77 2.16
CA ILE A 66 -2.75 13.66 0.73
C ILE A 66 -3.99 13.77 -0.16
N LYS A 67 -5.04 13.02 0.17
CA LYS A 67 -6.26 12.97 -0.64
C LYS A 67 -7.11 14.25 -0.51
N ASN A 68 -7.36 14.69 0.73
CA ASN A 68 -8.37 15.70 1.00
C ASN A 68 -7.82 17.13 0.96
N ASP A 69 -6.58 17.34 1.42
CA ASP A 69 -5.96 18.66 1.46
C ASP A 69 -5.13 18.92 0.20
N LEU A 70 -4.25 17.99 -0.18
CA LEU A 70 -3.38 18.13 -1.35
C LEU A 70 -4.04 17.73 -2.67
N LYS A 71 -5.22 17.09 -2.66
CA LYS A 71 -5.97 16.64 -3.84
C LYS A 71 -5.20 15.66 -4.75
N ILE A 72 -4.25 14.94 -4.17
CA ILE A 72 -3.46 13.90 -4.86
C ILE A 72 -4.07 12.53 -4.55
N PRO A 73 -4.16 11.59 -5.53
CA PRO A 73 -4.59 10.24 -5.24
C PRO A 73 -3.68 9.58 -4.20
N ALA A 74 -4.25 9.11 -3.11
CA ALA A 74 -3.54 8.37 -2.07
C ALA A 74 -3.76 6.87 -2.23
N LEU A 75 -2.69 6.10 -2.04
CA LEU A 75 -2.70 4.64 -1.97
C LEU A 75 -2.39 4.25 -0.51
N ALA A 76 -3.32 3.61 0.18
CA ALA A 76 -3.14 3.23 1.58
C ALA A 76 -3.93 1.96 1.94
N HIS A 77 -3.56 1.35 3.07
CA HIS A 77 -4.11 0.07 3.53
C HIS A 77 -5.40 0.19 4.37
N LEU A 78 -6.29 1.19 4.18
CA LEU A 78 -7.44 1.35 5.09
C LEU A 78 -8.74 1.85 4.43
N GLN A 79 -9.83 1.21 4.88
CA GLN A 79 -11.17 1.25 4.30
C GLN A 79 -12.09 2.39 4.77
N LYS A 80 -11.84 3.02 5.93
CA LYS A 80 -12.84 3.86 6.60
C LYS A 80 -12.93 5.33 6.14
N GLU A 81 -11.96 5.83 5.38
CA GLU A 81 -11.82 7.26 5.09
C GLU A 81 -12.05 7.61 3.59
N GLY A 82 -12.85 6.80 2.89
CA GLY A 82 -13.13 7.02 1.46
C GLY A 82 -11.92 6.74 0.55
N ILE A 83 -11.01 5.87 0.97
CA ILE A 83 -9.88 5.42 0.17
C ILE A 83 -10.39 4.47 -0.90
N GLU A 84 -10.02 4.75 -2.15
CA GLU A 84 -10.46 3.97 -3.33
C GLU A 84 -9.34 3.06 -3.86
N ASN A 85 -8.08 3.27 -3.40
CA ASN A 85 -6.91 2.57 -3.89
C ASN A 85 -6.18 1.88 -2.73
N ILE A 86 -5.94 0.58 -2.86
CA ILE A 86 -5.33 -0.26 -1.83
C ILE A 86 -4.15 -1.02 -2.44
N LEU A 87 -3.01 -1.02 -1.76
CA LEU A 87 -1.90 -1.92 -2.06
C LEU A 87 -1.95 -3.09 -1.07
N ALA A 88 -2.31 -4.28 -1.58
CA ALA A 88 -2.40 -5.48 -0.79
C ALA A 88 -1.02 -6.19 -0.72
N LEU A 89 -0.41 -6.14 0.46
CA LEU A 89 0.86 -6.79 0.75
C LEU A 89 0.69 -7.74 1.94
N ARG A 90 1.28 -8.94 1.84
CA ARG A 90 1.31 -9.88 2.96
C ARG A 90 2.27 -9.40 4.08
N GLY A 91 3.37 -8.76 3.69
CA GLY A 91 4.52 -8.48 4.54
C GLY A 91 5.51 -9.64 4.61
N ASP A 92 6.64 -9.42 5.29
CA ASP A 92 7.68 -10.42 5.46
C ASP A 92 7.35 -11.39 6.60
N ILE A 93 7.86 -12.62 6.51
CA ILE A 93 7.75 -13.59 7.59
C ILE A 93 8.65 -13.13 8.74
N PRO A 94 8.12 -13.10 9.99
CA PRO A 94 8.92 -12.77 11.16
C PRO A 94 10.10 -13.73 11.35
N GLN A 95 11.23 -13.22 11.88
CA GLN A 95 12.44 -14.04 12.07
C GLN A 95 12.26 -15.20 13.07
N ASP A 96 11.25 -15.14 13.93
CA ASP A 96 10.89 -16.22 14.85
C ASP A 96 10.18 -17.41 14.19
N GLY A 97 9.90 -17.30 12.90
CA GLY A 97 9.30 -18.35 12.08
C GLY A 97 7.84 -18.68 12.42
N GLN A 98 7.20 -17.92 13.30
CA GLN A 98 5.79 -18.12 13.64
C GLN A 98 4.89 -17.41 12.63
N PHE A 99 4.63 -18.08 11.50
CA PHE A 99 3.78 -17.53 10.44
C PHE A 99 3.06 -18.66 9.66
N PRO A 100 1.79 -18.51 9.28
CA PRO A 100 0.90 -17.42 9.70
C PRO A 100 0.39 -17.59 11.14
N LEU A 101 0.23 -16.48 11.86
CA LEU A 101 -0.50 -16.50 13.13
C LEU A 101 -2.00 -16.69 12.87
N PRO A 102 -2.77 -17.20 13.85
CA PRO A 102 -4.22 -17.32 13.71
C PRO A 102 -4.87 -16.01 13.28
N GLY A 103 -5.61 -16.02 12.17
CA GLY A 103 -6.28 -14.85 11.59
C GLY A 103 -5.40 -14.00 10.65
N GLN A 104 -4.19 -14.45 10.33
CA GLN A 104 -3.35 -13.84 9.30
C GLN A 104 -3.46 -14.59 7.96
N TYR A 105 -3.25 -13.87 6.87
CA TYR A 105 -3.23 -14.43 5.52
C TYR A 105 -1.86 -15.05 5.20
N SER A 106 -1.86 -16.24 4.62
CA SER A 106 -0.63 -16.90 4.17
C SER A 106 -0.08 -16.26 2.89
N HIS A 107 -0.99 -15.78 2.02
CA HIS A 107 -0.65 -15.17 0.73
C HIS A 107 -1.44 -13.89 0.49
N ALA A 108 -0.88 -12.97 -0.30
CA ALA A 108 -1.54 -11.72 -0.65
C ALA A 108 -2.83 -11.93 -1.47
N CYS A 109 -2.97 -13.03 -2.21
CA CYS A 109 -4.20 -13.35 -2.95
C CYS A 109 -5.41 -13.53 -2.02
N GLU A 110 -5.25 -14.17 -0.86
CA GLU A 110 -6.31 -14.36 0.14
C GLU A 110 -6.79 -13.00 0.68
N LEU A 111 -5.84 -12.11 0.99
CA LEU A 111 -6.14 -10.73 1.41
C LEU A 111 -6.89 -9.96 0.31
N ILE A 112 -6.48 -10.11 -0.96
CA ILE A 112 -7.12 -9.46 -2.11
C ILE A 112 -8.57 -9.95 -2.27
N GLU A 113 -8.82 -11.24 -2.12
CA GLU A 113 -10.17 -11.79 -2.18
C GLU A 113 -11.09 -11.20 -1.11
N ASP A 114 -10.60 -11.05 0.10
CA ASP A 114 -11.38 -10.45 1.17
C ASP A 114 -11.60 -8.96 0.95
N ILE A 115 -10.59 -8.21 0.49
CA ILE A 115 -10.76 -6.81 0.11
C ILE A 115 -11.81 -6.65 -0.99
N LYS A 116 -11.83 -7.52 -2.01
CA LYS A 116 -12.85 -7.49 -3.07
C LYS A 116 -14.29 -7.70 -2.55
N LYS A 117 -14.46 -8.49 -1.50
CA LYS A 117 -15.79 -8.69 -0.85
C LYS A 117 -16.24 -7.46 -0.07
N MET A 118 -15.31 -6.59 0.34
CA MET A 118 -15.58 -5.43 1.19
C MET A 118 -16.03 -4.20 0.41
N GLY A 119 -15.75 -4.11 -0.91
CA GLY A 119 -16.14 -2.99 -1.74
C GLY A 119 -15.42 -2.91 -3.08
N ASP A 120 -15.77 -1.90 -3.88
CA ASP A 120 -15.13 -1.64 -5.19
C ASP A 120 -13.87 -0.81 -5.02
N PHE A 121 -12.74 -1.49 -4.81
CA PHE A 121 -11.43 -0.88 -4.67
C PHE A 121 -10.58 -1.07 -5.93
N CYS A 122 -9.72 -0.09 -6.22
CA CYS A 122 -8.58 -0.28 -7.10
C CYS A 122 -7.47 -0.96 -6.29
N ILE A 123 -7.21 -2.25 -6.55
CA ILE A 123 -6.27 -3.04 -5.77
C ILE A 123 -4.96 -3.20 -6.54
N GLY A 124 -3.86 -2.76 -5.95
CA GLY A 124 -2.50 -3.07 -6.37
C GLY A 124 -1.95 -4.25 -5.59
N ALA A 125 -1.07 -5.03 -6.23
CA ALA A 125 -0.36 -6.12 -5.60
C ALA A 125 1.12 -6.09 -6.01
N ALA A 126 2.01 -6.55 -5.11
CA ALA A 126 3.41 -6.72 -5.45
C ALA A 126 3.60 -7.92 -6.38
N CYS A 127 4.53 -7.79 -7.32
CA CYS A 127 5.05 -8.92 -8.08
C CYS A 127 6.59 -8.91 -8.00
N TYR A 128 7.17 -10.10 -8.06
CA TYR A 128 8.60 -10.31 -7.99
C TYR A 128 9.07 -11.02 -9.26
N PRO A 129 9.44 -10.27 -10.33
CA PRO A 129 9.84 -10.87 -11.62
C PRO A 129 11.07 -11.77 -11.49
N GLU A 130 11.92 -11.48 -10.50
CA GLU A 130 13.14 -12.23 -10.19
C GLU A 130 12.90 -13.46 -9.30
N GLY A 131 11.68 -13.60 -8.76
CA GLY A 131 11.27 -14.59 -7.76
C GLY A 131 11.41 -14.04 -6.34
N HIS A 132 10.41 -14.33 -5.50
CA HIS A 132 10.45 -14.00 -4.07
C HIS A 132 11.46 -14.89 -3.34
N VAL A 133 12.17 -14.33 -2.36
CA VAL A 133 13.22 -15.05 -1.60
C VAL A 133 12.71 -16.26 -0.83
N GLU A 134 11.42 -16.30 -0.51
CA GLU A 134 10.77 -17.42 0.19
C GLU A 134 10.27 -18.51 -0.75
N MET A 135 10.34 -18.32 -2.07
CA MET A 135 9.82 -19.30 -3.03
C MET A 135 10.91 -20.22 -3.54
N GLU A 136 10.63 -21.51 -3.46
CA GLU A 136 11.52 -22.57 -3.93
C GLU A 136 11.66 -22.57 -5.47
N HIS A 137 10.56 -22.23 -6.17
CA HIS A 137 10.52 -22.17 -7.62
C HIS A 137 9.89 -20.89 -8.16
N LYS A 138 10.60 -20.19 -9.06
CA LYS A 138 10.10 -18.96 -9.73
C LYS A 138 8.75 -19.14 -10.45
N LYS A 139 8.43 -20.34 -10.90
CA LYS A 139 7.17 -20.66 -11.59
C LYS A 139 5.95 -20.50 -10.66
N ASP A 140 6.13 -20.71 -9.38
CA ASP A 140 5.05 -20.57 -8.41
C ASP A 140 4.69 -19.10 -8.16
N ASP A 141 5.67 -18.20 -8.18
CA ASP A 141 5.41 -16.76 -8.13
C ASP A 141 4.56 -16.28 -9.32
N ILE A 142 4.83 -16.80 -10.52
CA ILE A 142 4.03 -16.47 -11.72
C ILE A 142 2.60 -17.01 -11.58
N ARG A 143 2.42 -18.19 -10.99
CA ARG A 143 1.09 -18.75 -10.72
C ARG A 143 0.32 -17.85 -9.75
N TYR A 144 0.91 -17.51 -8.61
CA TYR A 144 0.29 -16.60 -7.63
C TYR A 144 0.01 -15.22 -8.19
N LEU A 145 0.85 -14.71 -9.11
CA LEU A 145 0.59 -13.45 -9.79
C LEU A 145 -0.67 -13.51 -10.69
N LYS A 146 -0.96 -14.66 -11.28
CA LYS A 146 -2.20 -14.85 -12.06
C LYS A 146 -3.45 -14.96 -11.20
N GLU A 147 -3.30 -15.41 -9.97
CA GLU A 147 -4.39 -15.54 -8.99
C GLU A 147 -4.74 -14.19 -8.34
N LYS A 148 -3.80 -13.24 -8.33
CA LYS A 148 -3.99 -11.85 -7.83
C LYS A 148 -4.79 -11.00 -8.81
#